data_1248daedfb8efcc879e9dffb4b624e1a
#
_entry.id   1248daedfb8efcc879e9dffb4b624e1a
#
_cell.length_a   1.000
_cell.length_b   1.000
_cell.length_c   1.000
_cell.angle_alpha   90.00
_cell.angle_beta   90.00
_cell.angle_gamma   90.00
#
_symmetry.space_group_name_H-M   'P 1'
#
loop_
_entity.id
_entity.type
_entity.pdbx_description
1 polymer ?
#
loop_
_entity_poly.entity_id
_entity_poly.type
_entity_poly.pdbx_seq_one_letter_code
_entity_poly.pdbx_strand_id
1 'polypeptide(L)'
;QIAEKTDEKCMSIVDCICEDKYCFSNEKIFGMVVPTYFWRLPRIVAEYLGKLRIENCGYTFFLTSYGATTGEAGSMAKKIMAHNGQNFDAYYSVIMPDTWTPVFDLTNKNRVDKWLSDGKKQLKLVIGNIMSKRKGNFVDRKLYSRKPEL
;
A
#
# COMPACT_ATOMS: atom_id res chain seq x y z
N GLN A 1 -11.32 -4.38 5.61
CA GLN A 1 -10.69 -4.57 6.94
C GLN A 1 -10.13 -3.25 7.51
N ILE A 2 -9.23 -2.52 6.78
CA ILE A 2 -8.71 -1.24 7.29
C ILE A 2 -9.86 -0.25 7.46
N ALA A 3 -10.63 0.03 6.41
CA ALA A 3 -11.75 0.96 6.42
C ALA A 3 -12.79 0.64 7.51
N GLU A 4 -13.13 -0.65 7.70
CA GLU A 4 -14.02 -1.09 8.78
C GLU A 4 -13.48 -0.77 10.18
N LYS A 5 -12.15 -0.90 10.38
CA LYS A 5 -11.51 -0.64 11.68
C LYS A 5 -11.28 0.84 11.95
N THR A 6 -11.17 1.63 10.91
CA THR A 6 -10.98 3.09 11.01
C THR A 6 -12.29 3.87 10.92
N ASP A 7 -13.41 3.18 10.65
CA ASP A 7 -14.72 3.79 10.38
C ASP A 7 -14.68 4.80 9.21
N GLU A 8 -13.89 4.46 8.19
CA GLU A 8 -13.69 5.30 7.01
C GLU A 8 -14.28 4.67 5.75
N LYS A 9 -14.66 5.51 4.80
CA LYS A 9 -15.21 5.06 3.51
C LYS A 9 -14.10 4.51 2.61
N CYS A 10 -14.34 3.34 2.01
CA CYS A 10 -13.46 2.79 0.98
C CYS A 10 -13.95 3.20 -0.41
N MET A 11 -13.05 3.74 -1.23
CA MET A 11 -13.30 4.14 -2.61
C MET A 11 -12.26 3.52 -3.54
N SER A 12 -12.67 3.18 -4.77
CA SER A 12 -11.74 2.75 -5.81
C SER A 12 -11.02 3.97 -6.41
N ILE A 13 -9.71 3.83 -6.70
CA ILE A 13 -8.97 4.86 -7.46
C ILE A 13 -9.60 5.08 -8.84
N VAL A 14 -10.11 4.01 -9.47
CA VAL A 14 -10.77 4.11 -10.77
C VAL A 14 -12.04 4.97 -10.68
N ASP A 15 -12.85 4.75 -9.66
CA ASP A 15 -14.06 5.56 -9.43
C ASP A 15 -13.70 7.02 -9.17
N CYS A 16 -12.67 7.26 -8.34
CA CYS A 16 -12.17 8.61 -8.10
C CYS A 16 -11.71 9.31 -9.39
N ILE A 17 -11.06 8.59 -10.29
CA ILE A 17 -10.65 9.14 -11.61
C ILE A 17 -11.87 9.45 -12.47
N CYS A 18 -12.86 8.55 -12.53
CA CYS A 18 -14.08 8.77 -13.30
C CYS A 18 -14.89 9.96 -12.80
N GLU A 19 -14.86 10.22 -11.50
CA GLU A 19 -15.53 11.32 -10.83
C GLU A 19 -14.68 12.61 -10.75
N ASP A 20 -13.48 12.61 -11.35
CA ASP A 20 -12.49 13.71 -11.27
C ASP A 20 -12.15 14.12 -9.83
N LYS A 21 -12.18 13.15 -8.92
CA LYS A 21 -12.00 13.35 -7.48
C LYS A 21 -10.54 13.15 -7.07
N TYR A 22 -9.82 14.25 -6.93
CA TYR A 22 -8.41 14.27 -6.54
C TYR A 22 -8.12 15.04 -5.24
N CYS A 23 -9.12 15.71 -4.65
CA CYS A 23 -8.98 16.46 -3.42
C CYS A 23 -9.74 15.78 -2.27
N PHE A 24 -9.05 15.60 -1.14
CA PHE A 24 -9.62 15.08 0.10
C PHE A 24 -9.25 16.02 1.24
N SER A 25 -10.25 16.49 1.99
CA SER A 25 -10.04 17.45 3.04
C SER A 25 -10.83 17.11 4.29
N ASN A 26 -10.26 17.47 5.45
CA ASN A 26 -10.88 17.32 6.77
C ASN A 26 -11.21 15.87 7.16
N GLU A 27 -10.56 14.89 6.57
CA GLU A 27 -10.70 13.48 6.94
C GLU A 27 -9.96 13.18 8.24
N LYS A 28 -10.52 12.36 9.10
CA LYS A 28 -9.83 11.91 10.32
C LYS A 28 -8.61 11.06 9.97
N ILE A 29 -8.79 10.16 9.01
CA ILE A 29 -7.74 9.30 8.47
C ILE A 29 -7.94 9.23 6.96
N PHE A 30 -6.90 9.53 6.20
CA PHE A 30 -6.85 9.31 4.76
C PHE A 30 -5.78 8.27 4.44
N GLY A 31 -6.11 7.24 3.68
CA GLY A 31 -5.17 6.18 3.32
C GLY A 31 -5.26 5.75 1.87
N MET A 32 -4.11 5.49 1.26
CA MET A 32 -4.03 4.82 -0.02
C MET A 32 -3.49 3.41 0.13
N VAL A 33 -4.22 2.44 -0.43
CA VAL A 33 -3.83 1.03 -0.45
C VAL A 33 -3.70 0.59 -1.90
N VAL A 34 -2.50 0.18 -2.30
CA VAL A 34 -2.16 -0.11 -3.70
C VAL A 34 -1.32 -1.39 -3.82
N PRO A 35 -1.36 -2.09 -4.95
CA PRO A 35 -0.45 -3.19 -5.22
C PRO A 35 0.91 -2.68 -5.71
N THR A 36 1.94 -3.53 -5.56
CA THR A 36 3.23 -3.39 -6.26
C THR A 36 3.20 -4.22 -7.53
N TYR A 37 3.43 -3.61 -8.68
CA TYR A 37 3.56 -4.29 -9.97
C TYR A 37 4.98 -4.13 -10.50
N PHE A 38 5.66 -5.26 -10.83
CA PHE A 38 7.04 -5.25 -11.33
C PHE A 38 7.96 -4.31 -10.53
N TRP A 39 7.92 -4.46 -9.20
CA TRP A 39 8.71 -3.67 -8.23
C TRP A 39 8.42 -2.16 -8.23
N ARG A 40 7.34 -1.72 -8.87
CA ARG A 40 6.99 -0.30 -9.02
C ARG A 40 5.51 -0.06 -8.73
N LEU A 41 5.14 1.21 -8.66
CA LEU A 41 3.73 1.59 -8.67
C LEU A 41 3.09 1.28 -10.02
N PRO A 42 1.84 0.80 -10.05
CA PRO A 42 1.03 0.81 -11.25
C PRO A 42 0.97 2.24 -11.82
N ARG A 43 1.02 2.36 -13.16
CA ARG A 43 1.02 3.66 -13.83
C ARG A 43 -0.18 4.53 -13.41
N ILE A 44 -1.38 3.93 -13.36
CA ILE A 44 -2.60 4.64 -12.95
C ILE A 44 -2.49 5.22 -11.53
N VAL A 45 -1.82 4.50 -10.60
CA VAL A 45 -1.58 4.97 -9.24
C VAL A 45 -0.60 6.14 -9.22
N ALA A 46 0.48 6.06 -10.00
CA ALA A 46 1.47 7.14 -10.09
C ALA A 46 0.86 8.42 -10.68
N GLU A 47 0.04 8.30 -11.73
CA GLU A 47 -0.68 9.41 -12.34
C GLU A 47 -1.70 10.03 -11.37
N TYR A 48 -2.44 9.20 -10.62
CA TYR A 48 -3.38 9.65 -9.61
C TYR A 48 -2.69 10.40 -8.46
N LEU A 49 -1.59 9.86 -7.92
CA LEU A 49 -0.78 10.52 -6.90
C LEU A 49 -0.24 11.88 -7.36
N GLY A 50 0.11 12.02 -8.63
CA GLY A 50 0.57 13.28 -9.21
C GLY A 50 -0.47 14.41 -9.16
N LYS A 51 -1.75 14.07 -9.11
CA LYS A 51 -2.87 15.02 -9.02
C LYS A 51 -3.46 15.13 -7.62
N LEU A 52 -3.18 14.16 -6.75
CA LEU A 52 -3.78 14.07 -5.42
C LEU A 52 -3.46 15.29 -4.57
N ARG A 53 -4.47 15.79 -3.86
CA ARG A 53 -4.37 16.84 -2.85
C ARG A 53 -5.02 16.37 -1.56
N ILE A 54 -4.28 16.46 -0.47
CA ILE A 54 -4.73 16.07 0.87
C ILE A 54 -4.60 17.30 1.75
N GLU A 55 -5.70 17.77 2.31
CA GLU A 55 -5.75 19.01 3.08
C GLU A 55 -6.40 18.79 4.45
N ASN A 56 -5.77 19.29 5.51
CA ASN A 56 -6.31 19.26 6.87
C ASN A 56 -6.75 17.87 7.35
N CYS A 57 -6.08 16.79 6.90
CA CYS A 57 -6.37 15.46 7.39
C CYS A 57 -5.63 15.17 8.70
N GLY A 58 -6.31 14.47 9.61
CA GLY A 58 -5.78 14.18 10.95
C GLY A 58 -4.62 13.18 10.94
N TYR A 59 -4.59 12.25 9.98
CA TYR A 59 -3.53 11.29 9.75
C TYR A 59 -3.60 10.73 8.34
N THR A 60 -2.44 10.54 7.71
CA THR A 60 -2.36 10.07 6.33
C THR A 60 -1.39 8.90 6.20
N PHE A 61 -1.75 7.88 5.43
CA PHE A 61 -0.85 6.75 5.20
C PHE A 61 -0.89 6.22 3.77
N PHE A 62 0.20 5.61 3.39
CA PHE A 62 0.35 4.85 2.15
C PHE A 62 0.71 3.40 2.48
N LEU A 63 -0.03 2.44 1.92
CA LEU A 63 0.22 1.03 2.08
C LEU A 63 0.34 0.35 0.73
N THR A 64 1.43 -0.41 0.52
CA THR A 64 1.59 -1.25 -0.66
C THR A 64 1.53 -2.73 -0.31
N SER A 65 0.80 -3.52 -1.09
CA SER A 65 0.90 -4.98 -1.04
C SER A 65 1.98 -5.46 -2.01
N TYR A 66 2.68 -6.52 -1.64
CA TYR A 66 3.77 -7.08 -2.44
C TYR A 66 3.84 -8.60 -2.29
N GLY A 67 4.37 -9.30 -3.29
CA GLY A 67 4.64 -10.73 -3.26
C GLY A 67 6.06 -11.04 -2.80
N ALA A 68 7.06 -10.86 -3.66
CA ALA A 68 8.45 -11.17 -3.35
C ALA A 68 9.20 -10.00 -2.71
N THR A 69 8.98 -8.77 -3.18
CA THR A 69 9.62 -7.55 -2.70
C THR A 69 8.74 -6.33 -2.93
N THR A 70 8.88 -5.33 -2.07
CA THR A 70 8.21 -4.03 -2.23
C THR A 70 8.80 -3.19 -3.36
N GLY A 71 10.00 -3.52 -3.82
CA GLY A 71 10.71 -2.73 -4.83
C GLY A 71 10.78 -1.25 -4.48
N GLU A 72 10.49 -0.41 -5.47
CA GLU A 72 10.52 1.05 -5.35
C GLU A 72 9.15 1.69 -5.11
N ALA A 73 8.07 0.90 -4.97
CA ALA A 73 6.70 1.45 -4.91
C ALA A 73 6.53 2.54 -3.84
N GLY A 74 6.99 2.30 -2.62
CA GLY A 74 6.92 3.27 -1.52
C GLY A 74 7.78 4.51 -1.76
N SER A 75 9.01 4.35 -2.30
CA SER A 75 9.89 5.49 -2.61
C SER A 75 9.37 6.32 -3.78
N MET A 76 8.74 5.69 -4.77
CA MET A 76 8.07 6.39 -5.87
C MET A 76 6.90 7.22 -5.35
N ALA A 77 6.03 6.63 -4.52
CA ALA A 77 4.91 7.37 -3.92
C ALA A 77 5.42 8.59 -3.14
N LYS A 78 6.45 8.42 -2.32
CA LYS A 78 7.06 9.51 -1.56
C LYS A 78 7.60 10.61 -2.46
N LYS A 79 8.32 10.28 -3.53
CA LYS A 79 8.87 11.26 -4.49
C LYS A 79 7.76 12.03 -5.19
N ILE A 80 6.69 11.35 -5.66
CA ILE A 80 5.58 12.00 -6.36
C ILE A 80 4.85 12.97 -5.42
N MET A 81 4.55 12.55 -4.19
CA MET A 81 3.90 13.41 -3.20
C MET A 81 4.77 14.61 -2.83
N ALA A 82 6.08 14.41 -2.63
CA ALA A 82 7.01 15.50 -2.34
C ALA A 82 7.09 16.52 -3.48
N HIS A 83 7.02 16.09 -4.75
CA HIS A 83 6.95 16.99 -5.90
C HIS A 83 5.71 17.90 -5.86
N ASN A 84 4.61 17.42 -5.27
CA ASN A 84 3.39 18.20 -5.05
C ASN A 84 3.41 19.00 -3.74
N GLY A 85 4.53 19.06 -3.03
CA GLY A 85 4.63 19.71 -1.73
C GLY A 85 3.90 18.98 -0.60
N GLN A 86 3.62 17.69 -0.76
CA GLN A 86 2.87 16.86 0.18
C GLN A 86 3.66 15.62 0.62
N ASN A 87 3.20 14.95 1.67
CA ASN A 87 3.76 13.70 2.13
C ASN A 87 2.69 12.92 2.92
N PHE A 88 2.81 11.59 2.95
CA PHE A 88 2.07 10.79 3.91
C PHE A 88 2.79 10.75 5.25
N ASP A 89 2.03 10.73 6.34
CA ASP A 89 2.58 10.59 7.70
C ASP A 89 3.26 9.22 7.89
N ALA A 90 2.75 8.18 7.23
CA ALA A 90 3.32 6.85 7.31
C ALA A 90 3.27 6.07 6.00
N TYR A 91 4.26 5.20 5.83
CA TYR A 91 4.38 4.26 4.71
C TYR A 91 4.46 2.84 5.25
N TYR A 92 3.62 1.95 4.73
CA TYR A 92 3.50 0.55 5.14
C TYR A 92 3.63 -0.39 3.95
N SER A 93 3.96 -1.64 4.24
CA SER A 93 3.87 -2.74 3.27
C SER A 93 3.27 -3.99 3.93
N VAL A 94 2.56 -4.79 3.13
CA VAL A 94 1.98 -6.07 3.56
C VAL A 94 2.26 -7.13 2.52
N ILE A 95 2.81 -8.26 2.96
CA ILE A 95 3.06 -9.40 2.08
C ILE A 95 1.74 -10.07 1.69
N MET A 96 1.61 -10.40 0.41
CA MET A 96 0.51 -11.18 -0.16
C MET A 96 1.06 -12.27 -1.07
N PRO A 97 0.33 -13.34 -1.35
CA PRO A 97 0.74 -14.30 -2.38
C PRO A 97 0.97 -13.60 -3.72
N ASP A 98 2.11 -13.87 -4.34
CA ASP A 98 2.36 -13.35 -5.68
C ASP A 98 1.53 -14.14 -6.69
N THR A 99 0.82 -13.42 -7.55
CA THR A 99 -0.12 -14.00 -8.51
C THR A 99 0.47 -14.20 -9.91
N TRP A 100 1.75 -13.91 -10.11
CA TRP A 100 2.41 -14.14 -11.39
C TRP A 100 2.77 -15.62 -11.57
N THR A 101 1.80 -16.39 -12.01
CA THR A 101 1.85 -17.85 -12.14
C THR A 101 2.97 -18.41 -13.04
N PRO A 102 3.52 -17.69 -14.05
CA PRO A 102 4.68 -18.19 -14.78
C PRO A 102 5.92 -18.43 -13.92
N VAL A 103 6.01 -17.78 -12.75
CA VAL A 103 7.16 -17.89 -11.83
C VAL A 103 6.76 -18.44 -10.46
N PHE A 104 5.54 -18.13 -10.00
CA PHE A 104 5.08 -18.52 -8.67
C PHE A 104 4.05 -19.64 -8.74
N ASP A 105 4.41 -20.78 -8.19
CA ASP A 105 3.50 -21.90 -8.05
C ASP A 105 2.51 -21.68 -6.92
N LEU A 106 1.24 -21.48 -7.28
CA LEU A 106 0.12 -21.32 -6.34
C LEU A 106 -0.59 -22.65 -6.03
N THR A 107 -0.16 -23.78 -6.61
CA THR A 107 -0.77 -25.10 -6.35
C THR A 107 -0.38 -25.63 -4.98
N ASN A 108 0.75 -25.20 -4.44
CA ASN A 108 1.18 -25.53 -3.08
C ASN A 108 0.38 -24.77 -2.03
N LYS A 109 -0.75 -25.34 -1.61
CA LYS A 109 -1.67 -24.74 -0.63
C LYS A 109 -0.98 -24.34 0.68
N ASN A 110 -0.09 -25.17 1.20
CA ASN A 110 0.62 -24.89 2.47
C ASN A 110 1.47 -23.62 2.36
N ARG A 111 2.09 -23.38 1.21
CA ARG A 111 2.90 -22.17 0.96
C ARG A 111 2.01 -20.94 0.85
N VAL A 112 0.88 -21.04 0.14
CA VAL A 112 -0.10 -19.96 0.00
C VAL A 112 -0.71 -19.62 1.36
N ASP A 113 -1.11 -20.61 2.14
CA ASP A 113 -1.69 -20.43 3.47
C ASP A 113 -0.70 -19.76 4.44
N LYS A 114 0.58 -20.12 4.35
CA LYS A 114 1.64 -19.45 5.12
C LYS A 114 1.76 -17.97 4.74
N TRP A 115 1.78 -17.64 3.45
CA TRP A 115 1.85 -16.24 3.01
C TRP A 115 0.62 -15.44 3.44
N LEU A 116 -0.57 -16.01 3.33
CA LEU A 116 -1.81 -15.38 3.80
C LEU A 116 -1.79 -15.18 5.31
N SER A 117 -1.30 -16.15 6.07
CA SER A 117 -1.15 -16.03 7.53
C SER A 117 -0.18 -14.92 7.91
N ASP A 118 0.99 -14.86 7.26
CA ASP A 118 2.00 -13.82 7.50
C ASP A 118 1.46 -12.43 7.09
N GLY A 119 0.76 -12.33 5.96
CA GLY A 119 0.10 -11.11 5.53
C GLY A 119 -0.97 -10.63 6.51
N LYS A 120 -1.79 -11.54 7.05
CA LYS A 120 -2.78 -11.21 8.08
C LYS A 120 -2.14 -10.69 9.36
N LYS A 121 -1.02 -11.28 9.80
CA LYS A 121 -0.26 -10.80 10.97
C LYS A 121 0.29 -9.40 10.73
N GLN A 122 0.93 -9.16 9.58
CA GLN A 122 1.44 -7.85 9.20
C GLN A 122 0.31 -6.81 9.12
N LEU A 123 -0.80 -7.15 8.48
CA LEU A 123 -1.96 -6.26 8.37
C LEU A 123 -2.52 -5.88 9.75
N LYS A 124 -2.57 -6.83 10.70
CA LYS A 124 -3.01 -6.54 12.06
C LYS A 124 -2.10 -5.52 12.76
N LEU A 125 -0.78 -5.65 12.59
CA LEU A 125 0.19 -4.67 13.12
C LEU A 125 0.05 -3.30 12.45
N VAL A 126 -0.14 -3.27 11.13
CA VAL A 126 -0.36 -2.04 10.37
C VAL A 126 -1.62 -1.33 10.86
N ILE A 127 -2.73 -2.05 11.03
CA ILE A 127 -3.98 -1.48 11.56
C ILE A 127 -3.75 -0.87 12.96
N GLY A 128 -3.05 -1.57 13.85
CA GLY A 128 -2.69 -1.05 15.17
C GLY A 128 -1.87 0.25 15.09
N ASN A 129 -0.91 0.32 14.17
CA ASN A 129 -0.12 1.53 13.94
C ASN A 129 -0.95 2.69 13.37
N ILE A 130 -1.88 2.40 12.46
CA ILE A 130 -2.80 3.41 11.89
C ILE A 130 -3.71 3.95 13.00
N MET A 131 -4.31 3.09 13.81
CA MET A 131 -5.20 3.49 14.91
C MET A 131 -4.49 4.35 15.95
N SER A 132 -3.20 4.08 16.21
CA SER A 132 -2.34 4.90 17.08
C SER A 132 -1.68 6.08 16.35
N LYS A 133 -2.00 6.31 15.08
CA LYS A 133 -1.46 7.41 14.24
C LYS A 133 0.07 7.46 14.22
N ARG A 134 0.70 6.28 14.19
CA ARG A 134 2.16 6.16 14.22
C ARG A 134 2.76 6.65 12.90
N LYS A 135 3.68 7.62 12.98
CA LYS A 135 4.34 8.22 11.82
C LYS A 135 5.67 7.54 11.53
N GLY A 136 6.02 7.43 10.25
CA GLY A 136 7.31 6.89 9.83
C GLY A 136 7.26 5.98 8.60
N ASN A 137 8.41 5.40 8.27
CA ASN A 137 8.53 4.47 7.15
C ASN A 137 8.69 3.04 7.69
N PHE A 138 7.65 2.24 7.53
CA PHE A 138 7.54 0.85 7.98
C PHE A 138 7.46 -0.12 6.79
N VAL A 139 7.92 0.31 5.62
CA VAL A 139 8.01 -0.54 4.43
C VAL A 139 9.09 -1.60 4.66
N ASP A 140 8.76 -2.85 4.38
CA ASP A 140 9.73 -3.95 4.47
C ASP A 140 10.85 -3.72 3.43
N ARG A 141 12.09 -3.59 3.93
CA ARG A 141 13.29 -3.35 3.11
C ARG A 141 14.01 -4.63 2.72
N LYS A 142 13.41 -5.80 2.88
CA LYS A 142 14.05 -7.05 2.46
C LYS A 142 14.31 -7.03 0.96
N LEU A 143 15.47 -6.51 0.60
CA LEU A 143 16.11 -6.69 -0.68
C LEU A 143 16.28 -8.19 -0.92
N TYR A 144 15.79 -8.68 -2.05
CA TYR A 144 16.15 -9.89 -2.79
C TYR A 144 17.08 -10.89 -2.05
N SER A 145 16.69 -11.46 -0.94
CA SER A 145 17.44 -12.51 -0.27
C SER A 145 16.73 -13.87 -0.27
N ARG A 146 15.59 -13.99 -0.94
CA ARG A 146 15.00 -15.28 -1.24
C ARG A 146 15.31 -15.62 -2.69
N LYS A 147 16.39 -16.41 -2.91
CA LYS A 147 16.55 -17.16 -4.15
C LYS A 147 15.21 -17.86 -4.41
N PRO A 148 14.62 -17.76 -5.62
CA PRO A 148 13.56 -18.69 -5.98
C PRO A 148 14.17 -20.08 -5.88
N GLU A 149 13.68 -20.89 -4.96
CA GLU A 149 13.93 -22.32 -5.02
C GLU A 149 13.19 -22.81 -6.27
N LEU A 150 13.98 -23.10 -7.31
CA LEU A 150 13.56 -23.77 -8.53
C LEU A 150 13.07 -25.18 -8.19
#